data_f76c176b1a13ab417da898eb6ece4b7a
#
_entry.id   f76c176b1a13ab417da898eb6ece4b7a
#
_cell.length_a   1.000
_cell.length_b   1.000
_cell.length_c   1.000
_cell.angle_alpha   90.00
_cell.angle_beta   90.00
_cell.angle_gamma   90.00
#
_symmetry.space_group_name_H-M   'P 1'
#
loop_
_entity.id
_entity.type
_entity.pdbx_description
1 polymer ?
#
loop_
_entity_poly.entity_id
_entity_poly.type
_entity_poly.pdbx_seq_one_letter_code
_entity_poly.pdbx_strand_id
1 'polypeptide(L)'
;MNFHLEELYLEAEADIRNNNYVEAFKKYETILYEEPNNGPTLNSLGWLYKTQIEDYERAESYYKACIKSNPLYPHTYYNYATLLTDMERFEELTKHLQTCFQISTIEKSWVYMKFGLLAELKLNFNEALTCHEKAILVALSDEKIKDYEQNIERCKKKIELAKNHSQWLKKIS
;
A
#
# COMPACT_ATOMS: atom_id res chain seq x y z
N MET A 1 -0.68 21.38 -15.08
CA MET A 1 -1.65 21.72 -14.02
C MET A 1 -1.80 23.24 -13.98
N ASN A 2 -2.99 23.79 -13.84
CA ASN A 2 -3.20 25.22 -13.68
C ASN A 2 -2.67 25.62 -12.29
N PHE A 3 -1.91 26.74 -12.21
CA PHE A 3 -1.30 27.22 -10.93
C PHE A 3 -2.35 27.32 -9.80
N HIS A 4 -3.56 27.77 -10.13
CA HIS A 4 -4.67 27.85 -9.17
C HIS A 4 -5.07 26.46 -8.63
N LEU A 5 -5.10 25.41 -9.45
CA LEU A 5 -5.44 24.07 -9.00
C LEU A 5 -4.32 23.41 -8.17
N GLU A 6 -3.05 23.76 -8.42
CA GLU A 6 -1.94 23.36 -7.57
C GLU A 6 -2.05 23.98 -6.16
N GLU A 7 -2.35 25.27 -6.09
CA GLU A 7 -2.57 25.97 -4.83
C GLU A 7 -3.75 25.35 -4.06
N LEU A 8 -4.88 25.14 -4.74
CA LEU A 8 -6.06 24.49 -4.14
C LEU A 8 -5.76 23.07 -3.64
N TYR A 9 -4.93 22.30 -4.36
CA TYR A 9 -4.49 20.98 -3.92
C TYR A 9 -3.63 21.07 -2.66
N LEU A 10 -2.68 21.98 -2.58
CA LEU A 10 -1.84 22.18 -1.39
C LEU A 10 -2.66 22.62 -0.17
N GLU A 11 -3.68 23.46 -0.37
CA GLU A 11 -4.63 23.82 0.68
C GLU A 11 -5.42 22.60 1.16
N ALA A 12 -5.93 21.77 0.24
CA ALA A 12 -6.64 20.54 0.59
C ALA A 12 -5.75 19.58 1.40
N GLU A 13 -4.47 19.43 1.00
CA GLU A 13 -3.49 18.63 1.77
C GLU A 13 -3.20 19.26 3.16
N ALA A 14 -3.24 20.59 3.29
CA ALA A 14 -3.14 21.24 4.60
C ALA A 14 -4.39 20.97 5.46
N ASP A 15 -5.59 20.99 4.88
CA ASP A 15 -6.82 20.60 5.57
C ASP A 15 -6.77 19.14 6.05
N ILE A 16 -6.25 18.21 5.25
CA ILE A 16 -6.02 16.83 5.67
C ILE A 16 -5.13 16.76 6.92
N ARG A 17 -3.99 17.48 6.92
CA ARG A 17 -3.08 17.52 8.08
C ARG A 17 -3.73 18.09 9.34
N ASN A 18 -4.71 18.98 9.17
CA ASN A 18 -5.47 19.61 10.27
C ASN A 18 -6.77 18.84 10.61
N ASN A 19 -7.01 17.67 10.02
CA ASN A 19 -8.22 16.86 10.15
C ASN A 19 -9.52 17.55 9.67
N ASN A 20 -9.40 18.57 8.81
CA ASN A 20 -10.52 19.29 8.19
C ASN A 20 -11.00 18.54 6.94
N TYR A 21 -11.38 17.28 7.09
CA TYR A 21 -11.65 16.37 5.95
C TYR A 21 -12.78 16.85 5.03
N VAL A 22 -13.79 17.54 5.58
CA VAL A 22 -14.90 18.07 4.78
C VAL A 22 -14.43 19.17 3.84
N GLU A 23 -13.55 20.07 4.30
CA GLU A 23 -13.03 21.16 3.48
C GLU A 23 -12.03 20.63 2.45
N ALA A 24 -11.18 19.66 2.82
CA ALA A 24 -10.32 18.97 1.89
C ALA A 24 -11.11 18.30 0.76
N PHE A 25 -12.19 17.60 1.10
CA PHE A 25 -13.07 16.93 0.15
C PHE A 25 -13.65 17.89 -0.88
N LYS A 26 -14.22 19.02 -0.45
CA LYS A 26 -14.79 20.05 -1.34
C LYS A 26 -13.75 20.59 -2.32
N LYS A 27 -12.53 20.85 -1.85
CA LYS A 27 -11.44 21.33 -2.68
C LYS A 27 -11.03 20.28 -3.73
N TYR A 28 -10.92 19.01 -3.33
CA TYR A 28 -10.63 17.92 -4.26
C TYR A 28 -11.75 17.74 -5.32
N GLU A 29 -13.01 17.86 -4.93
CA GLU A 29 -14.13 17.84 -5.90
C GLU A 29 -14.04 18.99 -6.89
N THR A 30 -13.68 20.19 -6.42
CA THR A 30 -13.47 21.36 -7.31
C THR A 30 -12.35 21.10 -8.29
N ILE A 31 -11.22 20.52 -7.86
CA ILE A 31 -10.11 20.17 -8.74
C ILE A 31 -10.57 19.13 -9.79
N LEU A 32 -11.27 18.07 -9.40
CA LEU A 32 -11.73 17.05 -10.35
C LEU A 32 -12.83 17.54 -11.28
N TYR A 33 -13.58 18.58 -10.92
CA TYR A 33 -14.54 19.22 -11.82
C TYR A 33 -13.83 19.88 -13.01
N GLU A 34 -12.67 20.52 -12.76
CA GLU A 34 -11.86 21.17 -13.81
C GLU A 34 -10.89 20.20 -14.49
N GLU A 35 -10.24 19.32 -13.73
CA GLU A 35 -9.29 18.32 -14.20
C GLU A 35 -9.70 16.91 -13.74
N PRO A 36 -10.64 16.22 -14.41
CA PRO A 36 -11.17 14.91 -13.98
C PRO A 36 -10.12 13.80 -13.86
N ASN A 37 -8.97 13.95 -14.48
CA ASN A 37 -7.87 12.99 -14.48
C ASN A 37 -6.68 13.43 -13.61
N ASN A 38 -6.88 14.38 -12.70
CA ASN A 38 -5.83 14.84 -11.80
C ASN A 38 -5.42 13.70 -10.84
N GLY A 39 -4.24 13.10 -11.10
CA GLY A 39 -3.78 11.90 -10.39
C GLY A 39 -3.62 12.08 -8.88
N PRO A 40 -2.91 13.11 -8.40
CA PRO A 40 -2.81 13.40 -6.96
C PRO A 40 -4.18 13.49 -6.30
N THR A 41 -5.11 14.24 -6.87
CA THR A 41 -6.47 14.43 -6.32
C THR A 41 -7.28 13.14 -6.30
N LEU A 42 -7.24 12.35 -7.38
CA LEU A 42 -7.88 11.02 -7.41
C LEU A 42 -7.33 10.12 -6.30
N ASN A 43 -6.01 10.12 -6.11
CA ASN A 43 -5.39 9.34 -5.04
C ASN A 43 -5.81 9.81 -3.65
N SER A 44 -5.84 11.12 -3.40
CA SER A 44 -6.23 11.69 -2.10
C SER A 44 -7.71 11.45 -1.78
N LEU A 45 -8.61 11.52 -2.77
CA LEU A 45 -10.01 11.14 -2.58
C LEU A 45 -10.15 9.64 -2.30
N GLY A 46 -9.42 8.79 -3.01
CA GLY A 46 -9.39 7.35 -2.70
C GLY A 46 -8.96 7.08 -1.25
N TRP A 47 -7.96 7.82 -0.77
CA TRP A 47 -7.53 7.73 0.62
C TRP A 47 -8.60 8.21 1.61
N LEU A 48 -9.27 9.34 1.35
CA LEU A 48 -10.37 9.84 2.19
C LEU A 48 -11.52 8.85 2.28
N TYR A 49 -11.96 8.30 1.14
CA TYR A 49 -13.02 7.29 1.12
C TYR A 49 -12.63 6.03 1.90
N LYS A 50 -11.38 5.60 1.79
CA LYS A 50 -10.89 4.44 2.55
C LYS A 50 -10.82 4.69 4.04
N THR A 51 -10.28 5.84 4.48
CA THR A 51 -9.85 6.04 5.87
C THR A 51 -10.83 6.82 6.73
N GLN A 52 -11.63 7.69 6.13
CA GLN A 52 -12.55 8.57 6.87
C GLN A 52 -14.02 8.21 6.66
N ILE A 53 -14.35 7.66 5.48
CA ILE A 53 -15.73 7.32 5.13
C ILE A 53 -15.95 5.80 5.22
N GLU A 54 -14.87 5.01 5.13
CA GLU A 54 -14.87 3.55 5.10
C GLU A 54 -15.67 2.96 3.91
N ASP A 55 -15.78 3.74 2.82
CA ASP A 55 -16.38 3.30 1.57
C ASP A 55 -15.28 2.73 0.64
N TYR A 56 -14.99 1.47 0.81
CA TYR A 56 -13.91 0.78 0.11
C TYR A 56 -14.18 0.63 -1.39
N GLU A 57 -15.44 0.56 -1.82
CA GLU A 57 -15.80 0.48 -3.23
C GLU A 57 -15.49 1.79 -3.96
N ARG A 58 -15.85 2.92 -3.36
CA ARG A 58 -15.49 4.23 -3.91
C ARG A 58 -13.99 4.46 -3.86
N ALA A 59 -13.32 4.11 -2.77
CA ALA A 59 -11.86 4.20 -2.68
C ALA A 59 -11.17 3.44 -3.83
N GLU A 60 -11.62 2.21 -4.10
CA GLU A 60 -11.11 1.39 -5.19
C GLU A 60 -11.36 2.04 -6.55
N SER A 61 -12.54 2.61 -6.78
CA SER A 61 -12.86 3.28 -8.04
C SER A 61 -11.95 4.46 -8.32
N TYR A 62 -11.64 5.27 -7.32
CA TYR A 62 -10.71 6.39 -7.42
C TYR A 62 -9.27 5.93 -7.68
N TYR A 63 -8.79 4.90 -6.98
CA TYR A 63 -7.45 4.36 -7.24
C TYR A 63 -7.32 3.78 -8.65
N LYS A 64 -8.32 3.04 -9.13
CA LYS A 64 -8.34 2.51 -10.50
C LYS A 64 -8.37 3.63 -11.55
N ALA A 65 -9.15 4.69 -11.32
CA ALA A 65 -9.18 5.86 -12.18
C ALA A 65 -7.81 6.55 -12.23
N CYS A 66 -7.16 6.72 -11.07
CA CYS A 66 -5.82 7.28 -10.99
C CYS A 66 -4.78 6.43 -11.73
N ILE A 67 -4.75 5.12 -11.52
CA ILE A 67 -3.82 4.21 -12.22
C ILE A 67 -4.02 4.28 -13.74
N LYS A 68 -5.27 4.36 -14.20
CA LYS A 68 -5.58 4.45 -15.63
C LYS A 68 -5.09 5.75 -16.26
N SER A 69 -5.28 6.89 -15.60
CA SER A 69 -4.93 8.20 -16.12
C SER A 69 -3.49 8.62 -15.83
N ASN A 70 -2.90 8.11 -14.75
CA ASN A 70 -1.57 8.47 -14.26
C ASN A 70 -0.76 7.20 -13.91
N PRO A 71 -0.40 6.37 -14.89
CA PRO A 71 0.18 5.03 -14.65
C PRO A 71 1.57 5.03 -14.02
N LEU A 72 2.24 6.18 -13.93
CA LEU A 72 3.54 6.33 -13.28
C LEU A 72 3.46 7.00 -11.90
N TYR A 73 2.25 7.26 -11.36
CA TYR A 73 2.08 7.88 -10.05
C TYR A 73 2.13 6.81 -8.93
N PRO A 74 3.25 6.67 -8.20
CA PRO A 74 3.50 5.51 -7.35
C PRO A 74 2.60 5.43 -6.11
N HIS A 75 2.19 6.57 -5.54
CA HIS A 75 1.39 6.63 -4.32
C HIS A 75 0.08 5.85 -4.43
N THR A 76 -0.54 5.89 -5.61
CA THR A 76 -1.80 5.16 -5.83
C THR A 76 -1.60 3.64 -5.77
N TYR A 77 -0.50 3.14 -6.31
CA TYR A 77 -0.20 1.70 -6.22
C TYR A 77 0.03 1.25 -4.77
N TYR A 78 0.69 2.09 -3.95
CA TYR A 78 0.88 1.82 -2.53
C TYR A 78 -0.44 1.80 -1.77
N ASN A 79 -1.30 2.79 -2.01
CA ASN A 79 -2.60 2.92 -1.36
C ASN A 79 -3.57 1.80 -1.79
N TYR A 80 -3.58 1.46 -3.08
CA TYR A 80 -4.42 0.38 -3.59
C TYR A 80 -3.97 -1.00 -3.07
N ALA A 81 -2.68 -1.26 -2.98
CA ALA A 81 -2.17 -2.47 -2.33
C ALA A 81 -2.61 -2.57 -0.86
N THR A 82 -2.62 -1.44 -0.14
CA THR A 82 -3.09 -1.39 1.25
C THR A 82 -4.60 -1.67 1.32
N LEU A 83 -5.41 -1.07 0.45
CA LEU A 83 -6.84 -1.34 0.36
C LEU A 83 -7.12 -2.83 0.11
N LEU A 84 -6.45 -3.45 -0.86
CA LEU A 84 -6.60 -4.88 -1.16
C LEU A 84 -6.18 -5.77 0.02
N THR A 85 -5.19 -5.34 0.80
CA THR A 85 -4.75 -6.03 2.02
C THR A 85 -5.84 -5.96 3.10
N ASP A 86 -6.39 -4.78 3.34
CA ASP A 86 -7.43 -4.55 4.36
C ASP A 86 -8.74 -5.28 4.03
N MET A 87 -9.03 -5.46 2.73
CA MET A 87 -10.17 -6.25 2.24
C MET A 87 -9.87 -7.75 2.15
N GLU A 88 -8.69 -8.22 2.51
CA GLU A 88 -8.23 -9.62 2.39
C GLU A 88 -8.35 -10.20 0.96
N ARG A 89 -8.30 -9.33 -0.07
CA ARG A 89 -8.38 -9.71 -1.48
C ARG A 89 -7.00 -10.15 -2.00
N PHE A 90 -6.47 -11.22 -1.46
CA PHE A 90 -5.06 -11.63 -1.61
C PHE A 90 -4.68 -12.05 -3.03
N GLU A 91 -5.59 -12.60 -3.83
CA GLU A 91 -5.34 -12.95 -5.24
C GLU A 91 -5.19 -11.68 -6.09
N GLU A 92 -6.01 -10.68 -5.84
CA GLU A 92 -5.94 -9.40 -6.55
C GLU A 92 -4.71 -8.61 -6.10
N LEU A 93 -4.40 -8.63 -4.81
CA LEU A 93 -3.15 -8.06 -4.29
C LEU A 93 -1.93 -8.68 -4.97
N THR A 94 -1.91 -10.02 -5.14
CA THR A 94 -0.81 -10.71 -5.84
C THR A 94 -0.64 -10.18 -7.27
N LYS A 95 -1.72 -10.07 -8.05
CA LYS A 95 -1.70 -9.54 -9.42
C LYS A 95 -1.26 -8.09 -9.46
N HIS A 96 -1.76 -7.28 -8.51
CA HIS A 96 -1.40 -5.88 -8.40
C HIS A 96 0.10 -5.71 -8.11
N LEU A 97 0.66 -6.47 -7.16
CA LEU A 97 2.08 -6.45 -6.85
C LEU A 97 2.95 -6.91 -8.02
N GLN A 98 2.51 -7.91 -8.81
CA GLN A 98 3.18 -8.29 -10.04
C GLN A 98 3.22 -7.14 -11.05
N THR A 99 2.13 -6.39 -11.19
CA THR A 99 2.10 -5.18 -12.02
C THR A 99 3.08 -4.12 -11.50
N CYS A 100 3.16 -3.91 -10.18
CA CYS A 100 4.08 -2.96 -9.55
C CYS A 100 5.56 -3.22 -9.91
N PHE A 101 5.96 -4.46 -10.16
CA PHE A 101 7.32 -4.76 -10.64
C PHE A 101 7.66 -4.14 -11.99
N GLN A 102 6.67 -3.87 -12.84
CA GLN A 102 6.86 -3.31 -14.17
C GLN A 102 6.86 -1.77 -14.17
N ILE A 103 6.42 -1.15 -13.08
CA ILE A 103 6.34 0.31 -12.97
C ILE A 103 7.70 0.87 -12.53
N SER A 104 8.30 1.75 -13.33
CA SER A 104 9.65 2.28 -13.09
C SER A 104 9.75 3.17 -11.85
N THR A 105 8.66 3.83 -11.47
CA THR A 105 8.59 4.74 -10.31
C THR A 105 8.35 4.00 -8.98
N ILE A 106 8.12 2.68 -9.01
CA ILE A 106 7.89 1.88 -7.80
C ILE A 106 9.18 1.17 -7.39
N GLU A 107 9.55 1.35 -6.13
CA GLU A 107 10.71 0.67 -5.57
C GLU A 107 10.51 -0.84 -5.46
N LYS A 108 11.44 -1.61 -6.01
CA LYS A 108 11.36 -3.08 -5.99
C LYS A 108 11.46 -3.65 -4.57
N SER A 109 12.21 -2.98 -3.68
CA SER A 109 12.30 -3.36 -2.27
C SER A 109 10.93 -3.33 -1.58
N TRP A 110 10.12 -2.30 -1.85
CA TRP A 110 8.77 -2.20 -1.34
C TRP A 110 7.89 -3.35 -1.88
N VAL A 111 8.01 -3.69 -3.16
CA VAL A 111 7.21 -4.79 -3.75
C VAL A 111 7.55 -6.12 -3.08
N TYR A 112 8.84 -6.43 -2.91
CA TYR A 112 9.26 -7.64 -2.19
C TYR A 112 8.78 -7.65 -0.73
N MET A 113 8.88 -6.52 -0.03
CA MET A 113 8.36 -6.40 1.34
C MET A 113 6.85 -6.69 1.41
N LYS A 114 6.06 -6.19 0.44
CA LYS A 114 4.62 -6.46 0.38
C LYS A 114 4.31 -7.93 0.05
N PHE A 115 5.08 -8.60 -0.81
CA PHE A 115 4.98 -10.03 -1.00
C PHE A 115 5.33 -10.81 0.28
N GLY A 116 6.34 -10.37 1.04
CA GLY A 116 6.65 -10.93 2.34
C GLY A 116 5.50 -10.81 3.32
N LEU A 117 4.89 -9.62 3.43
CA LEU A 117 3.71 -9.42 4.27
C LEU A 117 2.54 -10.31 3.84
N LEU A 118 2.26 -10.41 2.55
CA LEU A 118 1.21 -11.28 2.01
C LEU A 118 1.45 -12.75 2.36
N ALA A 119 2.70 -13.22 2.26
CA ALA A 119 3.07 -14.57 2.65
C ALA A 119 2.90 -14.78 4.17
N GLU A 120 3.23 -13.79 5.01
CA GLU A 120 2.97 -13.84 6.45
C GLU A 120 1.47 -13.95 6.77
N LEU A 121 0.62 -13.18 6.09
CA LEU A 121 -0.85 -13.24 6.25
C LEU A 121 -1.41 -14.63 5.88
N LYS A 122 -0.78 -15.29 4.90
CA LYS A 122 -1.10 -16.68 4.49
C LYS A 122 -0.39 -17.73 5.34
N LEU A 123 0.28 -17.35 6.44
CA LEU A 123 1.07 -18.20 7.34
C LEU A 123 2.24 -18.95 6.66
N ASN A 124 2.68 -18.49 5.47
CA ASN A 124 3.80 -19.02 4.72
C ASN A 124 5.12 -18.36 5.13
N PHE A 125 5.54 -18.57 6.38
CA PHE A 125 6.64 -17.79 6.99
C PHE A 125 7.99 -17.99 6.31
N ASN A 126 8.28 -19.16 5.71
CA ASN A 126 9.53 -19.37 4.95
C ASN A 126 9.55 -18.55 3.65
N GLU A 127 8.42 -18.47 2.95
CA GLU A 127 8.29 -17.61 1.77
C GLU A 127 8.40 -16.13 2.16
N ALA A 128 7.75 -15.73 3.26
CA ALA A 128 7.83 -14.37 3.80
C ALA A 128 9.28 -13.98 4.09
N LEU A 129 10.04 -14.85 4.78
CA LEU A 129 11.45 -14.66 5.07
C LEU A 129 12.25 -14.40 3.79
N THR A 130 12.11 -15.27 2.79
CA THR A 130 12.78 -15.12 1.49
C THR A 130 12.42 -13.80 0.79
N CYS A 131 11.16 -13.36 0.86
CA CYS A 131 10.73 -12.09 0.27
C CYS A 131 11.35 -10.89 0.99
N HIS A 132 11.41 -10.90 2.33
CA HIS A 132 12.04 -9.82 3.09
C HIS A 132 13.56 -9.76 2.87
N GLU A 133 14.25 -10.90 2.73
CA GLU A 133 15.66 -10.97 2.33
C GLU A 133 15.89 -10.34 0.94
N LYS A 134 15.03 -10.65 -0.04
CA LYS A 134 15.07 -10.02 -1.37
C LYS A 134 14.82 -8.50 -1.29
N ALA A 135 13.94 -8.05 -0.39
CA ALA A 135 13.71 -6.63 -0.19
C ALA A 135 14.98 -5.91 0.28
N ILE A 136 15.74 -6.50 1.21
CA ILE A 136 17.03 -5.95 1.67
C ILE A 136 18.04 -5.87 0.52
N LEU A 137 18.16 -6.94 -0.27
CA LEU A 137 19.16 -7.00 -1.37
C LEU A 137 19.00 -5.88 -2.42
N VAL A 138 17.80 -5.33 -2.58
CA VAL A 138 17.52 -4.28 -3.56
C VAL A 138 17.18 -2.93 -2.92
N ALA A 139 17.20 -2.83 -1.59
CA ALA A 139 16.96 -1.58 -0.88
C ALA A 139 18.19 -0.67 -0.97
N LEU A 140 17.96 0.65 -1.13
CA LEU A 140 18.98 1.68 -1.18
C LEU A 140 18.97 2.60 0.06
N SER A 141 18.05 2.37 0.99
CA SER A 141 17.89 3.17 2.21
C SER A 141 18.19 2.32 3.44
N ASP A 142 19.11 2.81 4.29
CA ASP A 142 19.46 2.14 5.55
C ASP A 142 18.25 2.01 6.48
N GLU A 143 17.35 3.00 6.50
CA GLU A 143 16.11 2.96 7.27
C GLU A 143 15.24 1.77 6.83
N LYS A 144 15.01 1.61 5.51
CA LYS A 144 14.24 0.49 4.96
C LYS A 144 14.90 -0.86 5.22
N ILE A 145 16.24 -0.95 5.12
CA ILE A 145 16.97 -2.17 5.45
C ILE A 145 16.68 -2.57 6.89
N LYS A 146 16.75 -1.63 7.83
CA LYS A 146 16.45 -1.88 9.24
C LYS A 146 15.00 -2.37 9.45
N ASP A 147 14.04 -1.79 8.76
CA ASP A 147 12.64 -2.22 8.84
C ASP A 147 12.46 -3.65 8.30
N TYR A 148 13.15 -3.98 7.20
CA TYR A 148 13.09 -5.32 6.62
C TYR A 148 13.82 -6.36 7.48
N GLU A 149 14.89 -5.99 8.19
CA GLU A 149 15.55 -6.83 9.20
C GLU A 149 14.58 -7.18 10.36
N GLN A 150 13.78 -6.23 10.82
CA GLN A 150 12.74 -6.48 11.84
C GLN A 150 11.68 -7.46 11.33
N ASN A 151 11.28 -7.35 10.05
CA ASN A 151 10.37 -8.30 9.43
C ASN A 151 10.97 -9.72 9.37
N ILE A 152 12.25 -9.83 9.04
CA ILE A 152 13.00 -11.09 9.02
C ILE A 152 13.01 -11.72 10.42
N GLU A 153 13.37 -10.97 11.44
CA GLU A 153 13.41 -11.47 12.83
C GLU A 153 12.00 -11.90 13.29
N ARG A 154 10.97 -11.17 12.93
CA ARG A 154 9.58 -11.57 13.20
C ARG A 154 9.22 -12.89 12.52
N CYS A 155 9.60 -13.09 11.26
CA CYS A 155 9.37 -14.34 10.53
C CYS A 155 10.12 -15.51 11.16
N LYS A 156 11.39 -15.34 11.55
CA LYS A 156 12.18 -16.37 12.24
C LYS A 156 11.51 -16.83 13.54
N LYS A 157 11.04 -15.89 14.35
CA LYS A 157 10.28 -16.21 15.59
C LYS A 157 9.01 -17.01 15.30
N LYS A 158 8.25 -16.63 14.27
CA LYS A 158 7.03 -17.34 13.86
C LYS A 158 7.34 -18.76 13.37
N ILE A 159 8.42 -18.96 12.62
CA ILE A 159 8.89 -20.29 12.18
C ILE A 159 9.24 -21.17 13.37
N GLU A 160 9.99 -20.64 14.34
CA GLU A 160 10.36 -21.35 15.55
C GLU A 160 9.14 -21.77 16.37
N LEU A 161 8.21 -20.84 16.60
CA LEU A 161 6.97 -21.13 17.32
C LEU A 161 6.12 -22.20 16.61
N ALA A 162 6.01 -22.14 15.28
CA ALA A 162 5.27 -23.12 14.50
C ALA A 162 5.90 -24.53 14.62
N LYS A 163 7.24 -24.62 14.59
CA LYS A 163 7.95 -25.89 14.80
C LYS A 163 7.70 -26.46 16.21
N ASN A 164 7.83 -25.63 17.23
CA ASN A 164 7.63 -26.03 18.62
C ASN A 164 6.19 -26.50 18.87
N HIS A 165 5.21 -25.79 18.32
CA HIS A 165 3.79 -26.17 18.42
C HIS A 165 3.51 -27.51 17.73
N SER A 166 4.06 -27.74 16.54
CA SER A 166 3.94 -29.01 15.82
C SER A 166 4.57 -30.18 16.58
N GLN A 167 5.71 -29.95 17.25
CA GLN A 167 6.35 -30.97 18.10
C GLN A 167 5.53 -31.28 19.36
N TRP A 168 4.91 -30.25 19.97
CA TRP A 168 4.04 -30.40 21.12
C TRP A 168 2.79 -31.21 20.77
N LEU A 169 2.10 -30.91 19.66
CA LEU A 169 0.94 -31.68 19.20
C LEU A 169 1.26 -33.16 18.97
N LYS A 170 2.44 -33.47 18.40
CA LYS A 170 2.88 -34.89 18.23
C LYS A 170 3.17 -35.62 19.52
N LYS A 171 3.40 -34.94 20.64
CA LYS A 171 3.66 -35.54 21.94
C LYS A 171 2.38 -35.87 22.72
N ILE A 172 1.26 -35.23 22.36
CA ILE A 172 -0.04 -35.39 23.04
C ILE A 172 -1.03 -36.21 22.20
N SER A 173 -0.69 -36.54 20.96
CA SER A 173 -1.41 -37.51 20.11
C SER A 173 -0.84 -38.92 20.25
#